data_7b9008b77504d1d1191535b5aae62c9d
#
_entry.id   7b9008b77504d1d1191535b5aae62c9d
#
_cell.length_a   1.000
_cell.length_b   1.000
_cell.length_c   1.000
_cell.angle_alpha   90.00
_cell.angle_beta   90.00
_cell.angle_gamma   90.00
#
_symmetry.space_group_name_H-M   'P 1'
#
loop_
_entity.id
_entity.type
_entity.pdbx_description
1 polymer ?
#
loop_
_entity_poly.entity_id
_entity_poly.type
_entity_poly.pdbx_seq_one_letter_code
_entity_poly.pdbx_strand_id
1 'polypeptide(L)'
;MRLNVSRLCATARSNRLYMDARRVPNSINIVRHASQLGPTSNFPGQGQDEDDAEHKGNQKQSGGQHQSPFGQTAAKVFESAATTFASIAILGLAGYSYHIYYKSLVLRKMEEAFTPGDPMLDLATPVVARAVSPDQSEEDSDHWVDRPEQTRIDSIINGESKGRYYLLVGEKGTGKSSMILEAMRKTNGDGVSMFEAHADPEIFRIRLGKALNYDFHEDYIGSLFSIRGPRDTTAILDIERAFNKLEKIALCHRDGSRLKSSRRGPLVLVVNCAHLIRNDEDGNDLIELMQQRAEQWAAANLVTMVFNSDDYWVYERLKRFATRMEVIQIFDLPKGHAIAALDAYRAKYFPEQERDPEILKQVYELVGGRLNFLSRVAKSSDMLNMCHQINQAEKTWFLNQCGILGEDMDDDVMDQQKYASAAMVLARALVEKQEKMDSSYHDDTGHILPQIPLYIARQIMTRADFIQSYDHDNIFTIDSTAMVRADSVPMMNAFKEICAEEGFDEYLEATLDRISAIESINRTKELSFKDLWIEQKGEQRGKYVFVNFDSKGREIGTTEMRVQPDKTPEEDD
;
A
#
# COMPACT_ATOMS: atom_id res chain seq x y z
N MET A 1 -21.38 43.15 9.68
CA MET A 1 -20.75 43.55 8.39
C MET A 1 -20.66 42.28 7.56
N ARG A 2 -21.45 42.15 6.49
CA ARG A 2 -21.55 40.90 5.71
C ARG A 2 -20.31 40.78 4.83
N LEU A 3 -19.45 39.81 5.10
CA LEU A 3 -18.33 39.47 4.24
C LEU A 3 -18.84 38.88 2.93
N ASN A 4 -18.46 39.55 1.81
CA ASN A 4 -18.85 39.18 0.46
C ASN A 4 -18.10 37.91 -0.01
N VAL A 5 -18.49 36.75 0.47
CA VAL A 5 -18.00 35.43 0.00
C VAL A 5 -18.53 35.09 -1.40
N SER A 6 -19.49 35.89 -1.92
CA SER A 6 -20.11 35.69 -3.25
C SER A 6 -19.22 36.02 -4.45
N ARG A 7 -18.02 36.55 -4.27
CA ARG A 7 -17.12 36.88 -5.42
C ARG A 7 -16.09 35.79 -5.78
N LEU A 8 -15.85 34.80 -4.91
CA LEU A 8 -14.92 33.71 -5.19
C LEU A 8 -15.58 32.48 -5.81
N CYS A 9 -16.91 32.33 -5.68
CA CYS A 9 -17.65 31.25 -6.34
C CYS A 9 -18.13 31.52 -7.75
N ALA A 10 -17.96 32.74 -8.28
CA ALA A 10 -18.53 33.14 -9.58
C ALA A 10 -17.65 32.78 -10.79
N THR A 11 -16.41 32.35 -10.62
CA THR A 11 -15.50 31.99 -11.72
C THR A 11 -15.40 30.49 -12.02
N ALA A 12 -16.07 29.63 -11.23
CA ALA A 12 -16.08 28.17 -11.47
C ALA A 12 -17.33 27.65 -12.22
N ARG A 13 -18.18 28.54 -12.75
CA ARG A 13 -19.36 28.18 -13.54
C ARG A 13 -19.16 28.45 -15.04
N SER A 14 -18.31 27.68 -15.68
CA SER A 14 -18.37 27.49 -17.13
C SER A 14 -17.48 26.35 -17.56
N ASN A 15 -17.99 25.14 -17.49
CA ASN A 15 -17.74 24.04 -18.41
C ASN A 15 -18.45 22.76 -17.90
N ARG A 16 -19.79 22.78 -17.93
CA ARG A 16 -20.56 21.54 -17.99
C ARG A 16 -20.68 21.17 -19.47
N LEU A 17 -19.81 20.31 -19.91
CA LEU A 17 -20.08 19.51 -21.12
C LEU A 17 -21.17 18.48 -20.79
N TYR A 18 -22.30 18.64 -21.44
CA TYR A 18 -23.39 17.70 -21.56
C TYR A 18 -22.83 16.39 -22.11
N MET A 19 -22.75 15.34 -21.29
CA MET A 19 -22.63 13.98 -21.78
C MET A 19 -24.00 13.32 -21.69
N ASP A 20 -24.58 13.16 -22.88
CA ASP A 20 -25.82 12.48 -23.18
C ASP A 20 -25.79 11.04 -22.61
N ALA A 21 -26.69 10.75 -21.70
CA ALA A 21 -26.90 9.42 -21.16
C ALA A 21 -27.61 8.56 -22.23
N ARG A 22 -26.84 7.88 -23.07
CA ARG A 22 -27.37 6.82 -23.92
C ARG A 22 -27.64 5.58 -23.07
N ARG A 23 -28.91 5.23 -23.03
CA ARG A 23 -29.47 3.98 -22.50
C ARG A 23 -28.65 2.78 -22.97
N VAL A 24 -28.15 2.01 -22.02
CA VAL A 24 -27.66 0.66 -22.25
C VAL A 24 -28.86 -0.29 -22.10
N PRO A 25 -29.19 -1.13 -23.08
CA PRO A 25 -30.26 -2.09 -22.92
C PRO A 25 -29.82 -3.27 -22.06
N ASN A 26 -30.57 -3.53 -21.00
CA ASN A 26 -30.55 -4.79 -20.28
C ASN A 26 -31.00 -5.92 -21.23
N SER A 27 -30.16 -6.90 -21.41
CA SER A 27 -30.48 -8.32 -21.50
C SER A 27 -29.38 -9.08 -22.24
N ILE A 28 -28.50 -9.69 -21.49
CA ILE A 28 -27.75 -10.86 -21.99
C ILE A 28 -28.21 -12.04 -21.14
N ASN A 29 -29.13 -12.80 -21.70
CA ASN A 29 -29.48 -14.14 -21.27
C ASN A 29 -28.27 -15.05 -21.51
N ILE A 30 -27.54 -15.40 -20.46
CA ILE A 30 -26.59 -16.50 -20.53
C ILE A 30 -27.36 -17.80 -20.37
N VAL A 31 -27.63 -18.44 -21.50
CA VAL A 31 -28.11 -19.81 -21.57
C VAL A 31 -27.00 -20.71 -20.99
N ARG A 32 -27.27 -21.29 -19.85
CA ARG A 32 -26.47 -22.40 -19.31
C ARG A 32 -26.77 -23.65 -20.15
N HIS A 33 -25.88 -24.01 -21.05
CA HIS A 33 -25.80 -25.35 -21.57
C HIS A 33 -25.08 -26.24 -20.55
N ALA A 34 -25.86 -26.98 -19.81
CA ALA A 34 -25.36 -28.14 -19.07
C ALA A 34 -25.20 -29.28 -20.09
N SER A 35 -23.99 -29.51 -20.56
CA SER A 35 -23.65 -30.73 -21.25
C SER A 35 -23.31 -31.80 -20.23
N GLN A 36 -24.29 -32.64 -19.92
CA GLN A 36 -24.03 -33.94 -19.32
C GLN A 36 -23.28 -34.79 -20.34
N LEU A 37 -22.03 -35.11 -20.05
CA LEU A 37 -21.30 -36.19 -20.67
C LEU A 37 -21.09 -37.26 -19.61
N GLY A 38 -21.95 -38.25 -19.62
CA GLY A 38 -21.75 -39.52 -18.94
C GLY A 38 -20.63 -40.34 -19.59
N PRO A 39 -20.04 -41.28 -18.86
CA PRO A 39 -18.95 -42.09 -19.40
C PRO A 39 -19.51 -43.19 -20.27
N THR A 40 -19.24 -43.14 -21.56
CA THR A 40 -19.44 -44.29 -22.45
C THR A 40 -18.15 -45.08 -22.56
N SER A 41 -18.06 -46.15 -21.82
CA SER A 41 -17.21 -47.28 -22.11
C SER A 41 -17.71 -47.94 -23.38
N ASN A 42 -16.94 -47.94 -24.46
CA ASN A 42 -17.13 -48.83 -25.58
C ASN A 42 -15.85 -49.61 -25.85
N PHE A 43 -15.84 -50.82 -25.37
CA PHE A 43 -15.08 -51.91 -25.96
C PHE A 43 -15.79 -52.37 -27.24
N PRO A 44 -15.08 -52.61 -28.34
CA PRO A 44 -15.66 -53.29 -29.49
C PRO A 44 -15.68 -54.78 -29.23
N GLY A 45 -16.86 -55.34 -29.08
CA GLY A 45 -17.12 -56.76 -29.15
C GLY A 45 -17.06 -57.28 -30.60
N GLN A 46 -16.80 -58.52 -30.67
CA GLN A 46 -16.87 -59.41 -31.83
C GLN A 46 -18.13 -59.22 -32.64
N GLY A 47 -17.99 -59.21 -33.98
CA GLY A 47 -19.01 -59.52 -34.97
C GLY A 47 -18.44 -60.52 -35.95
N GLN A 48 -19.05 -61.70 -35.93
CA GLN A 48 -19.01 -62.71 -36.96
C GLN A 48 -19.66 -62.17 -38.20
N ASP A 49 -19.15 -62.63 -39.38
CA ASP A 49 -19.88 -63.37 -40.42
C ASP A 49 -18.95 -63.51 -41.62
N GLU A 50 -18.65 -64.75 -41.90
CA GLU A 50 -19.02 -65.56 -43.07
C GLU A 50 -18.86 -64.87 -44.45
N ASP A 51 -17.94 -65.35 -45.30
CA ASP A 51 -18.19 -66.27 -46.37
C ASP A 51 -17.00 -66.43 -47.33
N ASP A 52 -16.73 -67.71 -47.62
CA ASP A 52 -16.27 -68.36 -48.83
C ASP A 52 -15.17 -67.78 -49.75
N ALA A 53 -14.12 -68.50 -49.90
CA ALA A 53 -13.79 -69.28 -51.11
C ALA A 53 -12.36 -69.86 -51.10
N GLU A 54 -12.35 -71.15 -51.32
CA GLU A 54 -11.29 -72.05 -51.76
C GLU A 54 -10.05 -71.47 -52.45
N HIS A 55 -8.85 -71.91 -52.10
CA HIS A 55 -8.00 -72.71 -53.00
C HIS A 55 -6.84 -73.43 -52.31
N LYS A 56 -6.69 -74.65 -52.71
CA LYS A 56 -5.72 -75.70 -52.41
C LYS A 56 -4.25 -75.30 -52.53
N GLY A 57 -3.44 -75.87 -51.74
CA GLY A 57 -2.11 -76.18 -52.16
C GLY A 57 -1.04 -76.43 -51.13
N ASN A 58 -0.87 -77.72 -50.75
CA ASN A 58 0.38 -78.46 -50.51
C ASN A 58 1.26 -78.22 -49.27
N GLN A 59 1.19 -79.21 -48.44
CA GLN A 59 2.17 -79.88 -47.62
C GLN A 59 3.66 -79.45 -47.73
N LYS A 60 4.25 -79.17 -46.54
CA LYS A 60 5.44 -79.95 -46.08
C LYS A 60 5.56 -79.96 -44.60
N GLN A 61 5.57 -81.14 -44.06
CA GLN A 61 5.90 -81.49 -42.69
C GLN A 61 7.33 -81.10 -42.35
N SER A 62 7.59 -80.56 -41.17
CA SER A 62 8.75 -80.93 -40.38
C SER A 62 8.53 -80.54 -38.92
N GLY A 63 8.52 -81.51 -38.09
CA GLY A 63 9.13 -81.64 -36.78
C GLY A 63 8.79 -80.66 -35.67
N GLY A 64 7.84 -81.06 -34.93
CA GLY A 64 7.59 -81.11 -33.53
C GLY A 64 8.35 -80.33 -32.54
N GLN A 65 7.65 -79.55 -31.79
CA GLN A 65 7.73 -79.50 -30.32
C GLN A 65 6.40 -78.97 -29.83
N HIS A 66 5.65 -79.79 -29.14
CA HIS A 66 4.45 -79.45 -28.38
C HIS A 66 4.88 -78.48 -27.25
N GLN A 67 4.84 -77.20 -27.49
CA GLN A 67 4.76 -76.21 -26.43
C GLN A 67 3.28 -75.99 -26.17
N SER A 68 2.87 -76.27 -24.95
CA SER A 68 1.50 -76.06 -24.45
C SER A 68 1.04 -74.62 -24.70
N PRO A 69 -0.19 -74.37 -25.19
CA PRO A 69 -0.70 -73.02 -25.47
C PRO A 69 -0.75 -72.14 -24.23
N PHE A 70 -0.71 -72.72 -23.04
CA PHE A 70 -0.68 -72.05 -21.73
C PHE A 70 0.60 -71.27 -21.46
N GLY A 71 1.78 -71.73 -21.96
CA GLY A 71 3.05 -71.02 -21.75
C GLY A 71 3.24 -69.79 -22.63
N GLN A 72 2.66 -69.77 -23.82
CA GLN A 72 2.75 -68.64 -24.75
C GLN A 72 1.80 -67.49 -24.36
N THR A 73 0.63 -67.77 -23.80
CA THR A 73 -0.28 -66.78 -23.26
C THR A 73 0.26 -66.17 -21.96
N ALA A 74 0.83 -66.98 -21.07
CA ALA A 74 1.47 -66.50 -19.86
C ALA A 74 2.69 -65.58 -20.14
N ALA A 75 3.53 -65.97 -21.12
CA ALA A 75 4.67 -65.14 -21.55
C ALA A 75 4.23 -63.77 -22.15
N LYS A 76 3.18 -63.74 -22.98
CA LYS A 76 2.64 -62.52 -23.55
C LYS A 76 2.00 -61.62 -22.49
N VAL A 77 1.29 -62.16 -21.52
CA VAL A 77 0.72 -61.44 -20.39
C VAL A 77 1.83 -60.85 -19.50
N PHE A 78 2.90 -61.63 -19.27
CA PHE A 78 4.05 -61.15 -18.52
C PHE A 78 4.82 -60.05 -19.24
N GLU A 79 5.00 -60.18 -20.53
CA GLU A 79 5.63 -59.17 -21.39
C GLU A 79 4.83 -57.86 -21.45
N SER A 80 3.50 -57.97 -21.58
CA SER A 80 2.57 -56.81 -21.49
C SER A 80 2.57 -56.16 -20.11
N ALA A 81 2.59 -56.93 -19.05
CA ALA A 81 2.71 -56.42 -17.69
C ALA A 81 4.06 -55.73 -17.44
N ALA A 82 5.16 -56.33 -17.91
CA ALA A 82 6.50 -55.77 -17.79
C ALA A 82 6.66 -54.46 -18.54
N THR A 83 6.13 -54.39 -19.77
CA THR A 83 6.15 -53.13 -20.57
C THR A 83 5.29 -52.02 -19.92
N THR A 84 4.15 -52.37 -19.35
CA THR A 84 3.31 -51.43 -18.61
C THR A 84 4.01 -50.93 -17.36
N PHE A 85 4.64 -51.80 -16.60
CA PHE A 85 5.44 -51.44 -15.43
C PHE A 85 6.63 -50.56 -15.78
N ALA A 86 7.36 -50.90 -16.85
CA ALA A 86 8.47 -50.12 -17.34
C ALA A 86 8.01 -48.70 -17.78
N SER A 87 6.88 -48.59 -18.46
CA SER A 87 6.32 -47.31 -18.87
C SER A 87 5.95 -46.44 -17.69
N ILE A 88 5.29 -47.00 -16.67
CA ILE A 88 4.94 -46.28 -15.43
C ILE A 88 6.21 -45.88 -14.66
N ALA A 89 7.22 -46.72 -14.58
CA ALA A 89 8.48 -46.42 -13.93
C ALA A 89 9.24 -45.28 -14.65
N ILE A 90 9.30 -45.31 -15.98
CA ILE A 90 9.91 -44.24 -16.77
C ILE A 90 9.14 -42.93 -16.60
N LEU A 91 7.82 -42.96 -16.63
CA LEU A 91 6.98 -41.78 -16.43
C LEU A 91 7.18 -41.21 -15.01
N GLY A 92 7.23 -42.07 -13.99
CA GLY A 92 7.50 -41.67 -12.61
C GLY A 92 8.91 -41.06 -12.43
N LEU A 93 9.93 -41.66 -13.06
CA LEU A 93 11.30 -41.10 -13.06
C LEU A 93 11.38 -39.77 -13.80
N ALA A 94 10.70 -39.64 -14.94
CA ALA A 94 10.63 -38.40 -15.70
C ALA A 94 9.95 -37.29 -14.87
N GLY A 95 8.81 -37.58 -14.25
CA GLY A 95 8.11 -36.65 -13.38
C GLY A 95 8.94 -36.22 -12.15
N TYR A 96 9.62 -37.15 -11.52
CA TYR A 96 10.50 -36.87 -10.39
C TYR A 96 11.72 -36.02 -10.79
N SER A 97 12.37 -36.37 -11.90
CA SER A 97 13.50 -35.60 -12.45
C SER A 97 13.09 -34.19 -12.85
N TYR A 98 11.92 -34.06 -13.49
CA TYR A 98 11.34 -32.76 -13.82
C TYR A 98 11.06 -31.93 -12.56
N HIS A 99 10.47 -32.53 -11.53
CA HIS A 99 10.20 -31.81 -10.27
C HIS A 99 11.48 -31.28 -9.61
N ILE A 100 12.56 -32.07 -9.57
CA ILE A 100 13.85 -31.62 -9.04
C ILE A 100 14.44 -30.50 -9.88
N TYR A 101 14.42 -30.68 -11.20
CA TYR A 101 14.90 -29.68 -12.15
C TYR A 101 14.15 -28.35 -12.02
N TYR A 102 12.82 -28.38 -12.03
CA TYR A 102 11.98 -27.20 -11.90
C TYR A 102 12.22 -26.47 -10.58
N LYS A 103 12.29 -27.21 -9.48
CA LYS A 103 12.60 -26.65 -8.17
C LYS A 103 13.97 -25.96 -8.14
N SER A 104 14.98 -26.55 -8.76
CA SER A 104 16.31 -25.94 -8.85
C SER A 104 16.31 -24.70 -9.78
N LEU A 105 15.54 -24.74 -10.87
CA LEU A 105 15.38 -23.63 -11.81
C LEU A 105 14.74 -22.40 -11.13
N VAL A 106 13.67 -22.61 -10.38
CA VAL A 106 12.98 -21.53 -9.64
C VAL A 106 13.92 -20.86 -8.63
N LEU A 107 14.67 -21.66 -7.87
CA LEU A 107 15.64 -21.12 -6.92
C LEU A 107 16.76 -20.36 -7.61
N ARG A 108 17.22 -20.84 -8.77
CA ARG A 108 18.25 -20.16 -9.56
C ARG A 108 17.75 -18.83 -10.13
N LYS A 109 16.53 -18.80 -10.69
CA LYS A 109 15.93 -17.54 -11.18
C LYS A 109 15.82 -16.50 -10.08
N MET A 110 15.35 -16.92 -8.89
CA MET A 110 15.22 -16.01 -7.76
C MET A 110 16.60 -15.60 -7.20
N GLU A 111 17.62 -16.43 -7.31
CA GLU A 111 19.00 -16.08 -6.99
C GLU A 111 19.53 -14.98 -7.95
N GLU A 112 19.17 -15.07 -9.23
CA GLU A 112 19.53 -14.06 -10.25
C GLU A 112 18.93 -12.67 -9.94
N ALA A 113 17.83 -12.58 -9.20
CA ALA A 113 17.24 -11.30 -8.77
C ALA A 113 18.12 -10.52 -7.76
N PHE A 114 19.09 -11.16 -7.13
CA PHE A 114 20.03 -10.55 -6.20
C PHE A 114 21.45 -10.42 -6.79
N THR A 115 21.61 -10.66 -8.08
CA THR A 115 22.88 -10.42 -8.77
C THR A 115 22.99 -8.95 -9.20
N PRO A 116 24.21 -8.41 -9.38
CA PRO A 116 24.41 -7.05 -9.84
C PRO A 116 23.60 -6.72 -11.12
N GLY A 117 23.00 -5.52 -11.17
CA GLY A 117 22.23 -5.04 -12.32
C GLY A 117 20.71 -5.08 -12.11
N ASP A 118 20.20 -4.65 -10.95
CA ASP A 118 18.77 -4.55 -10.67
C ASP A 118 18.06 -3.66 -11.71
N PRO A 119 16.97 -4.16 -12.37
CA PRO A 119 16.17 -3.37 -13.30
C PRO A 119 15.59 -2.07 -12.73
N MET A 120 15.40 -1.99 -11.42
CA MET A 120 14.90 -0.78 -10.76
C MET A 120 15.93 0.35 -10.82
N LEU A 121 17.22 0.05 -10.80
CA LEU A 121 18.28 1.05 -10.99
C LEU A 121 18.25 1.64 -12.40
N ASP A 122 17.96 0.83 -13.38
CA ASP A 122 17.82 1.26 -14.79
C ASP A 122 16.63 2.22 -14.98
N LEU A 123 15.53 2.00 -14.26
CA LEU A 123 14.33 2.86 -14.30
C LEU A 123 14.54 4.16 -13.52
N ALA A 124 15.31 4.12 -12.45
CA ALA A 124 15.61 5.28 -11.62
C ALA A 124 16.63 6.23 -12.26
N THR A 125 17.44 5.73 -13.19
CA THR A 125 18.36 6.58 -13.96
C THR A 125 17.55 7.48 -14.89
N PRO A 126 17.61 8.82 -14.76
CA PRO A 126 16.84 9.72 -15.61
C PRO A 126 17.08 9.41 -17.08
N VAL A 127 16.02 9.37 -17.86
CA VAL A 127 16.07 9.12 -19.33
C VAL A 127 17.03 10.11 -20.04
N VAL A 128 17.25 11.28 -19.45
CA VAL A 128 18.17 12.30 -19.93
C VAL A 128 19.64 11.86 -19.83
N ALA A 129 20.02 11.08 -18.82
CA ALA A 129 21.38 10.56 -18.70
C ALA A 129 21.70 9.44 -19.70
N ARG A 130 20.67 8.76 -20.21
CA ARG A 130 20.81 7.73 -21.26
C ARG A 130 21.01 8.28 -22.68
N ALA A 131 20.53 9.51 -22.91
CA ALA A 131 20.60 10.16 -24.24
C ALA A 131 21.91 10.94 -24.48
N VAL A 132 22.70 11.12 -23.45
CA VAL A 132 23.98 11.85 -23.51
C VAL A 132 25.09 10.83 -23.21
N SER A 133 26.02 10.74 -24.13
CA SER A 133 27.21 9.87 -24.25
C SER A 133 27.75 9.22 -22.97
N PRO A 134 28.32 7.99 -23.03
CA PRO A 134 28.85 7.25 -21.90
C PRO A 134 29.98 7.95 -21.10
N ASP A 135 30.55 9.02 -21.62
CA ASP A 135 31.61 9.79 -20.98
C ASP A 135 31.12 10.85 -19.96
N GLN A 136 29.80 11.11 -19.88
CA GLN A 136 29.24 12.13 -18.96
C GLN A 136 28.61 11.56 -17.68
N SER A 137 28.77 10.27 -17.43
CA SER A 137 28.22 9.62 -16.24
C SER A 137 28.92 10.03 -14.91
N GLU A 138 30.05 10.67 -14.98
CA GLU A 138 30.77 11.19 -13.79
C GLU A 138 30.25 12.57 -13.36
N GLU A 139 29.73 13.39 -14.28
CA GLU A 139 29.22 14.74 -13.96
C GLU A 139 27.82 14.74 -13.31
N ASP A 140 27.02 13.69 -13.49
CA ASP A 140 25.71 13.58 -12.85
C ASP A 140 25.78 13.15 -11.36
N SER A 141 26.90 12.63 -10.90
CA SER A 141 27.14 12.30 -9.50
C SER A 141 27.42 13.53 -8.62
N ASP A 142 27.75 14.66 -9.23
CA ASP A 142 28.22 15.88 -8.55
C ASP A 142 27.09 16.70 -7.88
N HIS A 143 25.83 16.28 -8.01
CA HIS A 143 24.66 17.01 -7.48
C HIS A 143 23.95 16.28 -6.35
N TRP A 144 24.58 15.25 -5.80
CA TRP A 144 24.06 14.56 -4.66
C TRP A 144 24.22 15.44 -3.40
N VAL A 145 23.11 15.60 -2.66
CA VAL A 145 23.14 16.33 -1.39
C VAL A 145 23.55 15.36 -0.30
N ASP A 146 24.76 15.49 0.21
CA ASP A 146 25.24 14.67 1.30
C ASP A 146 24.41 14.87 2.56
N ARG A 147 24.00 13.75 3.13
CA ARG A 147 23.21 13.69 4.36
C ARG A 147 23.86 12.74 5.36
N PRO A 148 23.82 13.05 6.65
CA PRO A 148 24.37 12.17 7.67
C PRO A 148 23.68 10.80 7.70
N GLU A 149 22.39 10.75 7.38
CA GLU A 149 21.60 9.51 7.33
C GLU A 149 22.03 8.58 6.18
N GLN A 150 22.63 9.12 5.11
CA GLN A 150 23.07 8.33 3.95
C GLN A 150 24.06 7.25 4.35
N THR A 151 25.03 7.55 5.19
CA THR A 151 26.01 6.56 5.67
C THR A 151 25.34 5.38 6.36
N ARG A 152 24.28 5.64 7.13
CA ARG A 152 23.51 4.58 7.80
C ARG A 152 22.74 3.73 6.79
N ILE A 153 22.09 4.37 5.82
CA ILE A 153 21.38 3.67 4.73
C ILE A 153 22.35 2.85 3.89
N ASP A 154 23.51 3.41 3.53
CA ASP A 154 24.56 2.69 2.81
C ASP A 154 24.99 1.42 3.55
N SER A 155 25.22 1.49 4.88
CA SER A 155 25.59 0.32 5.67
C SER A 155 24.51 -0.76 5.74
N ILE A 156 23.23 -0.36 5.70
CA ILE A 156 22.09 -1.28 5.69
C ILE A 156 21.98 -1.97 4.32
N ILE A 157 22.00 -1.17 3.26
CA ILE A 157 21.89 -1.67 1.88
C ILE A 157 23.13 -2.53 1.53
N ASN A 158 24.30 -2.21 2.04
CA ASN A 158 25.50 -3.05 1.95
C ASN A 158 25.41 -4.38 2.75
N GLY A 159 24.38 -4.58 3.59
CA GLY A 159 24.25 -5.76 4.45
C GLY A 159 25.32 -5.86 5.54
N GLU A 160 25.93 -4.76 5.92
CA GLU A 160 26.85 -4.69 7.05
C GLU A 160 26.09 -4.73 8.37
N SER A 161 24.89 -4.15 8.38
CA SER A 161 23.98 -4.14 9.52
C SER A 161 23.25 -5.48 9.66
N LYS A 162 23.37 -6.12 10.84
CA LYS A 162 22.85 -7.47 11.11
C LYS A 162 21.89 -7.48 12.30
N GLY A 163 20.99 -8.47 12.32
CA GLY A 163 20.13 -8.73 13.46
C GLY A 163 18.93 -7.80 13.60
N ARG A 164 18.67 -6.96 12.62
CA ARG A 164 17.58 -5.98 12.62
C ARG A 164 16.88 -5.91 11.27
N TYR A 165 15.68 -5.36 11.26
CA TYR A 165 15.00 -4.87 10.07
C TYR A 165 14.68 -3.38 10.28
N TYR A 166 14.45 -2.66 9.21
CA TYR A 166 14.45 -1.20 9.23
C TYR A 166 13.14 -0.63 8.70
N LEU A 167 12.72 0.47 9.30
CA LEU A 167 11.65 1.31 8.80
C LEU A 167 12.20 2.74 8.60
N LEU A 168 12.20 3.20 7.35
CA LEU A 168 12.47 4.58 7.00
C LEU A 168 11.15 5.33 7.00
N VAL A 169 11.05 6.38 7.82
CA VAL A 169 9.86 7.24 7.94
C VAL A 169 10.28 8.69 7.72
N GLY A 170 9.40 9.47 7.13
CA GLY A 170 9.58 10.90 6.94
C GLY A 170 8.55 11.41 5.93
N GLU A 171 8.46 12.69 5.80
CA GLU A 171 7.47 13.33 4.97
C GLU A 171 7.71 13.08 3.47
N LYS A 172 6.66 13.21 2.69
CA LYS A 172 6.74 13.08 1.24
C LYS A 172 7.68 14.13 0.64
N GLY A 173 8.59 13.68 -0.23
CA GLY A 173 9.51 14.58 -0.92
C GLY A 173 10.78 14.94 -0.15
N THR A 174 11.05 14.30 1.00
CA THR A 174 12.31 14.45 1.74
C THR A 174 13.50 13.71 1.10
N GLY A 175 13.26 12.83 0.13
CA GLY A 175 14.32 12.12 -0.62
C GLY A 175 14.62 10.70 -0.15
N LYS A 176 13.78 10.06 0.68
CA LYS A 176 13.96 8.69 1.20
C LYS A 176 14.27 7.66 0.11
N SER A 177 13.39 7.56 -0.90
CA SER A 177 13.58 6.60 -2.00
C SER A 177 14.84 6.89 -2.81
N SER A 178 15.20 8.17 -2.99
CA SER A 178 16.43 8.56 -3.66
C SER A 178 17.68 8.11 -2.90
N MET A 179 17.66 8.20 -1.56
CA MET A 179 18.77 7.74 -0.71
C MET A 179 18.95 6.23 -0.77
N ILE A 180 17.84 5.46 -0.85
CA ILE A 180 17.88 4.01 -1.04
C ILE A 180 18.46 3.67 -2.41
N LEU A 181 17.98 4.33 -3.47
CA LEU A 181 18.47 4.12 -4.84
C LEU A 181 19.94 4.47 -4.98
N GLU A 182 20.41 5.55 -4.34
CA GLU A 182 21.83 5.92 -4.34
C GLU A 182 22.68 4.87 -3.62
N ALA A 183 22.23 4.35 -2.47
CA ALA A 183 22.90 3.27 -1.78
C ALA A 183 22.96 1.99 -2.64
N MET A 184 21.86 1.65 -3.35
CA MET A 184 21.82 0.54 -4.30
C MET A 184 22.75 0.77 -5.49
N ARG A 185 22.83 2.01 -6.02
CA ARG A 185 23.73 2.39 -7.11
C ARG A 185 25.20 2.17 -6.71
N LYS A 186 25.60 2.57 -5.52
CA LYS A 186 26.97 2.36 -4.99
C LYS A 186 27.36 0.87 -4.95
N THR A 187 26.41 -0.03 -4.75
CA THR A 187 26.62 -1.47 -4.71
C THR A 187 26.30 -2.16 -6.03
N ASN A 188 25.88 -1.42 -7.06
CA ASN A 188 25.35 -1.95 -8.32
C ASN A 188 24.21 -2.96 -8.11
N GLY A 189 23.42 -2.79 -7.04
CA GLY A 189 22.32 -3.69 -6.68
C GLY A 189 22.73 -5.07 -6.17
N ASP A 190 24.02 -5.33 -5.92
CA ASP A 190 24.49 -6.65 -5.47
C ASP A 190 23.88 -7.05 -4.13
N GLY A 191 23.13 -8.13 -4.10
CA GLY A 191 22.45 -8.67 -2.93
C GLY A 191 21.23 -7.88 -2.45
N VAL A 192 20.70 -7.00 -3.29
CA VAL A 192 19.54 -6.15 -2.97
C VAL A 192 18.43 -6.36 -4.00
N SER A 193 17.20 -6.43 -3.54
CA SER A 193 16.03 -6.40 -4.42
C SER A 193 15.03 -5.39 -3.87
N MET A 194 14.41 -4.58 -4.73
CA MET A 194 13.46 -3.54 -4.36
C MET A 194 12.18 -3.63 -5.19
N PHE A 195 11.05 -3.37 -4.55
CA PHE A 195 9.77 -3.19 -5.24
C PHE A 195 8.93 -2.14 -4.54
N GLU A 196 7.95 -1.60 -5.26
CA GLU A 196 6.96 -0.67 -4.71
C GLU A 196 5.73 -1.43 -4.23
N ALA A 197 5.29 -1.14 -3.01
CA ALA A 197 4.05 -1.65 -2.46
C ALA A 197 2.83 -1.15 -3.27
N HIS A 198 1.68 -1.77 -3.08
CA HIS A 198 0.43 -1.38 -3.72
C HIS A 198 -0.76 -1.68 -2.81
N ALA A 199 -1.84 -0.91 -2.98
CA ALA A 199 -3.07 -1.03 -2.22
C ALA A 199 -3.80 -2.37 -2.43
N ASP A 200 -3.70 -2.94 -3.63
CA ASP A 200 -4.29 -4.22 -4.00
C ASP A 200 -3.28 -5.36 -3.77
N PRO A 201 -3.60 -6.36 -2.93
CA PRO A 201 -2.72 -7.49 -2.65
C PRO A 201 -2.32 -8.31 -3.89
N GLU A 202 -3.17 -8.38 -4.92
CA GLU A 202 -2.85 -9.08 -6.16
C GLU A 202 -1.76 -8.35 -6.97
N ILE A 203 -1.83 -7.02 -7.04
CA ILE A 203 -0.80 -6.20 -7.70
C ILE A 203 0.48 -6.22 -6.86
N PHE A 204 0.35 -6.16 -5.54
CA PHE A 204 1.50 -6.32 -4.63
C PHE A 204 2.22 -7.64 -4.89
N ARG A 205 1.48 -8.76 -4.97
CA ARG A 205 2.02 -10.08 -5.31
C ARG A 205 2.79 -10.06 -6.62
N ILE A 206 2.21 -9.47 -7.69
CA ILE A 206 2.86 -9.39 -9.00
C ILE A 206 4.16 -8.58 -8.93
N ARG A 207 4.16 -7.43 -8.25
CA ARG A 207 5.35 -6.59 -8.09
C ARG A 207 6.44 -7.30 -7.29
N LEU A 208 6.09 -7.95 -6.20
CA LEU A 208 7.01 -8.78 -5.41
C LEU A 208 7.58 -9.93 -6.24
N GLY A 209 6.74 -10.64 -7.01
CA GLY A 209 7.19 -11.70 -7.89
C GLY A 209 8.19 -11.19 -8.94
N LYS A 210 7.91 -10.04 -9.54
CA LYS A 210 8.83 -9.41 -10.51
C LYS A 210 10.18 -9.04 -9.88
N ALA A 211 10.16 -8.47 -8.67
CA ALA A 211 11.38 -8.11 -7.94
C ALA A 211 12.21 -9.32 -7.52
N LEU A 212 11.56 -10.44 -7.20
CA LEU A 212 12.21 -11.69 -6.84
C LEU A 212 12.47 -12.63 -8.04
N ASN A 213 12.15 -12.21 -9.26
CA ASN A 213 12.17 -13.05 -10.47
C ASN A 213 11.46 -14.39 -10.25
N TYR A 214 10.27 -14.32 -9.60
CA TYR A 214 9.46 -15.45 -9.20
C TYR A 214 8.10 -15.40 -9.86
N ASP A 215 7.80 -16.39 -10.71
CA ASP A 215 6.50 -16.55 -11.34
C ASP A 215 5.57 -17.33 -10.41
N PHE A 216 4.43 -16.73 -10.05
CA PHE A 216 3.43 -17.35 -9.17
C PHE A 216 2.56 -18.38 -9.90
N HIS A 217 2.63 -18.44 -11.23
CA HIS A 217 1.90 -19.43 -12.02
C HIS A 217 2.42 -20.83 -11.73
N GLU A 218 1.50 -21.74 -11.46
CA GLU A 218 1.84 -23.15 -11.31
C GLU A 218 2.47 -23.65 -12.63
N ASP A 219 3.51 -24.45 -12.50
CA ASP A 219 4.12 -25.16 -13.57
C ASP A 219 3.07 -25.98 -14.34
N TYR A 220 2.78 -25.59 -15.57
CA TYR A 220 1.76 -26.25 -16.41
C TYR A 220 2.05 -27.75 -16.62
N ILE A 221 3.32 -28.13 -16.70
CA ILE A 221 3.74 -29.52 -16.85
C ILE A 221 3.69 -30.23 -15.49
N GLY A 222 4.07 -29.55 -14.41
CA GLY A 222 3.97 -30.08 -13.05
C GLY A 222 2.54 -30.33 -12.61
N SER A 223 1.56 -29.53 -13.11
CA SER A 223 0.13 -29.73 -12.82
C SER A 223 -0.41 -31.06 -13.40
N LEU A 224 0.16 -31.56 -14.51
CA LEU A 224 -0.18 -32.86 -15.09
C LEU A 224 0.20 -34.04 -14.18
N PHE A 225 1.20 -33.85 -13.34
CA PHE A 225 1.67 -34.86 -12.37
C PHE A 225 1.14 -34.62 -10.94
N SER A 226 0.38 -33.56 -10.72
CA SER A 226 -0.19 -33.21 -9.43
C SER A 226 -1.55 -33.89 -9.24
N ILE A 227 -1.69 -34.62 -8.13
CA ILE A 227 -2.96 -35.21 -7.70
C ILE A 227 -3.98 -34.13 -7.27
N ARG A 228 -3.52 -32.91 -7.07
CA ARG A 228 -4.33 -31.77 -6.65
C ARG A 228 -4.52 -30.84 -7.85
N GLY A 229 -5.78 -30.69 -8.28
CA GLY A 229 -6.16 -29.73 -9.33
C GLY A 229 -5.73 -28.28 -9.04
N PRO A 230 -6.01 -27.32 -9.97
CA PRO A 230 -5.70 -25.92 -9.76
C PRO A 230 -6.32 -25.46 -8.43
N ARG A 231 -5.48 -24.87 -7.58
CA ARG A 231 -5.91 -24.33 -6.28
C ARG A 231 -6.19 -22.86 -6.45
N ASP A 232 -7.36 -22.45 -6.03
CA ASP A 232 -7.63 -21.04 -5.78
C ASP A 232 -6.71 -20.61 -4.61
N THR A 233 -5.65 -19.87 -4.94
CA THR A 233 -4.70 -19.37 -3.95
C THR A 233 -4.97 -17.89 -3.72
N THR A 234 -5.02 -17.49 -2.44
CA THR A 234 -5.08 -16.08 -2.09
C THR A 234 -3.72 -15.42 -2.34
N ALA A 235 -3.71 -14.11 -2.65
CA ALA A 235 -2.47 -13.35 -2.84
C ALA A 235 -1.51 -13.50 -1.65
N ILE A 236 -2.01 -13.46 -0.43
CA ILE A 236 -1.24 -13.59 0.81
C ILE A 236 -0.53 -14.96 0.88
N LEU A 237 -1.20 -16.04 0.51
CA LEU A 237 -0.60 -17.37 0.51
C LEU A 237 0.51 -17.51 -0.54
N ASP A 238 0.35 -16.88 -1.68
CA ASP A 238 1.39 -16.86 -2.71
C ASP A 238 2.61 -16.04 -2.27
N ILE A 239 2.39 -14.89 -1.64
CA ILE A 239 3.46 -14.08 -1.04
C ILE A 239 4.23 -14.90 0.00
N GLU A 240 3.53 -15.63 0.86
CA GLU A 240 4.15 -16.53 1.84
C GLU A 240 4.99 -17.63 1.17
N ARG A 241 4.52 -18.19 0.05
CA ARG A 241 5.30 -19.16 -0.74
C ARG A 241 6.57 -18.54 -1.34
N ALA A 242 6.49 -17.30 -1.85
CA ALA A 242 7.65 -16.57 -2.34
C ALA A 242 8.68 -16.35 -1.22
N PHE A 243 8.24 -15.92 -0.04
CA PHE A 243 9.09 -15.75 1.13
C PHE A 243 9.76 -17.06 1.58
N ASN A 244 9.05 -18.17 1.57
CA ASN A 244 9.62 -19.48 1.86
C ASN A 244 10.71 -19.93 0.84
N LYS A 245 10.62 -19.47 -0.42
CA LYS A 245 11.67 -19.69 -1.43
C LYS A 245 12.86 -18.77 -1.19
N LEU A 246 12.59 -17.49 -0.89
CA LEU A 246 13.63 -16.52 -0.56
C LEU A 246 14.46 -16.97 0.67
N GLU A 247 13.80 -17.47 1.70
CA GLU A 247 14.48 -18.01 2.88
C GLU A 247 15.46 -19.13 2.54
N LYS A 248 15.06 -20.05 1.62
CA LYS A 248 15.96 -21.13 1.16
C LYS A 248 17.18 -20.60 0.44
N ILE A 249 17.01 -19.56 -0.38
CA ILE A 249 18.12 -18.91 -1.08
C ILE A 249 19.04 -18.22 -0.09
N ALA A 250 18.49 -17.48 0.86
CA ALA A 250 19.26 -16.80 1.89
C ALA A 250 20.06 -17.78 2.77
N LEU A 251 19.50 -18.95 3.08
CA LEU A 251 20.23 -20.03 3.75
C LEU A 251 21.40 -20.56 2.90
N CYS A 252 21.16 -20.83 1.61
CA CYS A 252 22.21 -21.25 0.69
C CYS A 252 23.31 -20.18 0.52
N HIS A 253 22.91 -18.91 0.54
CA HIS A 253 23.85 -17.78 0.49
C HIS A 253 24.72 -17.70 1.75
N ARG A 254 24.11 -17.77 2.91
CA ARG A 254 24.83 -17.76 4.19
C ARG A 254 25.83 -18.91 4.31
N ASP A 255 25.47 -20.10 3.83
CA ASP A 255 26.30 -21.29 3.88
C ASP A 255 27.39 -21.32 2.78
N GLY A 256 27.49 -20.27 1.95
CA GLY A 256 28.54 -20.11 0.93
C GLY A 256 28.42 -21.09 -0.26
N SER A 257 27.29 -21.75 -0.41
CA SER A 257 27.15 -22.93 -1.27
C SER A 257 26.82 -22.62 -2.73
N ARG A 258 26.33 -21.43 -3.11
CA ARG A 258 25.80 -21.22 -4.46
C ARG A 258 25.95 -19.84 -5.08
N LEU A 259 25.91 -18.74 -4.35
CA LEU A 259 25.91 -17.41 -4.98
C LEU A 259 27.27 -17.02 -5.53
N LYS A 260 27.26 -16.49 -6.76
CA LYS A 260 28.41 -15.84 -7.40
C LYS A 260 28.68 -14.43 -6.83
N SER A 261 27.83 -13.98 -5.85
CA SER A 261 27.99 -12.69 -5.22
C SER A 261 29.28 -12.66 -4.38
N SER A 262 30.02 -11.59 -4.54
CA SER A 262 31.21 -11.27 -3.74
C SER A 262 30.87 -10.92 -2.28
N ARG A 263 29.60 -10.74 -1.99
CA ARG A 263 29.05 -10.21 -0.75
C ARG A 263 28.88 -11.28 0.32
N ARG A 264 29.34 -11.00 1.54
CA ARG A 264 29.22 -11.89 2.72
C ARG A 264 28.10 -11.50 3.69
N GLY A 265 27.31 -10.48 3.39
CA GLY A 265 26.22 -9.99 4.24
C GLY A 265 24.89 -10.68 3.97
N PRO A 266 23.86 -10.44 4.79
CA PRO A 266 22.49 -10.86 4.50
C PRO A 266 21.98 -10.22 3.20
N LEU A 267 21.06 -10.90 2.52
CA LEU A 267 20.33 -10.32 1.40
C LEU A 267 19.46 -9.16 1.92
N VAL A 268 19.18 -8.19 1.07
CA VAL A 268 18.34 -7.03 1.43
C VAL A 268 17.11 -7.02 0.53
N LEU A 269 15.92 -6.94 1.16
CA LEU A 269 14.65 -6.77 0.48
C LEU A 269 14.05 -5.42 0.87
N VAL A 270 13.89 -4.51 -0.08
CA VAL A 270 13.32 -3.18 0.13
C VAL A 270 11.88 -3.14 -0.33
N VAL A 271 10.98 -2.80 0.59
CA VAL A 271 9.56 -2.53 0.35
C VAL A 271 9.39 -1.01 0.30
N ASN A 272 9.41 -0.46 -0.90
CA ASN A 272 9.24 0.98 -1.12
C ASN A 272 7.77 1.39 -1.07
N CYS A 273 7.48 2.61 -0.57
CA CYS A 273 6.13 3.16 -0.46
C CYS A 273 5.15 2.24 0.30
N ALA A 274 5.58 1.71 1.45
CA ALA A 274 4.76 0.80 2.26
C ALA A 274 3.41 1.42 2.71
N HIS A 275 3.31 2.75 2.78
CA HIS A 275 2.09 3.50 3.07
C HIS A 275 0.98 3.31 2.02
N LEU A 276 1.31 2.86 0.80
CA LEU A 276 0.31 2.56 -0.22
C LEU A 276 -0.52 1.30 0.07
N ILE A 277 -0.08 0.45 1.00
CA ILE A 277 -0.89 -0.67 1.47
C ILE A 277 -2.09 -0.09 2.22
N ARG A 278 -3.30 -0.62 1.98
CA ARG A 278 -4.50 -0.13 2.65
C ARG A 278 -4.47 -0.46 4.14
N ASN A 279 -4.99 0.44 4.95
CA ASN A 279 -5.22 0.20 6.37
C ASN A 279 -6.58 -0.49 6.58
N ASP A 280 -6.81 -1.63 5.92
CA ASP A 280 -7.94 -2.54 6.06
C ASP A 280 -7.48 -3.90 6.62
N GLU A 281 -8.37 -4.86 6.72
CA GLU A 281 -8.06 -6.18 7.28
C GLU A 281 -6.99 -6.90 6.44
N ASP A 282 -7.15 -6.94 5.12
CA ASP A 282 -6.20 -7.60 4.21
C ASP A 282 -4.82 -6.95 4.20
N GLY A 283 -4.77 -5.62 4.19
CA GLY A 283 -3.50 -4.88 4.24
C GLY A 283 -2.78 -5.00 5.58
N ASN A 284 -3.54 -5.07 6.66
CA ASN A 284 -3.00 -5.31 8.00
C ASN A 284 -2.40 -6.72 8.10
N ASP A 285 -3.08 -7.74 7.59
CA ASP A 285 -2.59 -9.11 7.55
C ASP A 285 -1.31 -9.22 6.70
N LEU A 286 -1.26 -8.51 5.59
CA LEU A 286 -0.07 -8.44 4.73
C LEU A 286 1.13 -7.81 5.46
N ILE A 287 0.93 -6.69 6.17
CA ILE A 287 2.00 -6.05 6.95
C ILE A 287 2.46 -6.96 8.09
N GLU A 288 1.54 -7.61 8.80
CA GLU A 288 1.87 -8.53 9.89
C GLU A 288 2.65 -9.75 9.37
N LEU A 289 2.26 -10.31 8.23
CA LEU A 289 3.01 -11.39 7.57
C LEU A 289 4.44 -10.96 7.24
N MET A 290 4.61 -9.80 6.61
CA MET A 290 5.93 -9.26 6.29
C MET A 290 6.77 -9.02 7.54
N GLN A 291 6.17 -8.48 8.60
CA GLN A 291 6.84 -8.22 9.87
C GLN A 291 7.30 -9.52 10.54
N GLN A 292 6.45 -10.55 10.59
CA GLN A 292 6.82 -11.86 11.14
C GLN A 292 8.03 -12.44 10.42
N ARG A 293 8.07 -12.33 9.08
CA ARG A 293 9.22 -12.77 8.29
C ARG A 293 10.47 -11.91 8.54
N ALA A 294 10.30 -10.59 8.62
CA ALA A 294 11.40 -9.67 8.92
C ALA A 294 12.06 -9.98 10.28
N GLU A 295 11.24 -10.22 11.32
CA GLU A 295 11.73 -10.61 12.66
C GLU A 295 12.51 -11.93 12.63
N GLN A 296 11.97 -12.97 11.96
CA GLN A 296 12.60 -14.27 11.84
C GLN A 296 13.93 -14.19 11.07
N TRP A 297 13.94 -13.51 9.95
CA TRP A 297 15.12 -13.37 9.11
C TRP A 297 16.20 -12.50 9.75
N ALA A 298 15.81 -11.43 10.44
CA ALA A 298 16.72 -10.60 11.22
C ALA A 298 17.38 -11.44 12.33
N ALA A 299 16.60 -12.25 13.06
CA ALA A 299 17.15 -13.13 14.10
C ALA A 299 18.18 -14.13 13.58
N ALA A 300 17.97 -14.64 12.35
CA ALA A 300 18.86 -15.61 11.71
C ALA A 300 19.94 -14.99 10.83
N ASN A 301 19.96 -13.65 10.67
CA ASN A 301 20.84 -12.90 9.75
C ASN A 301 20.76 -13.43 8.30
N LEU A 302 19.55 -13.70 7.81
CA LEU A 302 19.30 -14.23 6.47
C LEU A 302 18.97 -13.14 5.47
N VAL A 303 17.92 -12.36 5.76
CA VAL A 303 17.45 -11.25 4.94
C VAL A 303 17.21 -10.05 5.85
N THR A 304 17.69 -8.89 5.43
CA THR A 304 17.36 -7.60 6.04
C THR A 304 16.21 -6.98 5.28
N MET A 305 15.05 -6.85 5.91
CA MET A 305 13.91 -6.17 5.30
C MET A 305 13.97 -4.68 5.63
N VAL A 306 13.72 -3.85 4.62
CA VAL A 306 13.68 -2.38 4.74
C VAL A 306 12.34 -1.90 4.23
N PHE A 307 11.54 -1.31 5.11
CA PHE A 307 10.30 -0.64 4.76
C PHE A 307 10.57 0.84 4.59
N ASN A 308 10.04 1.44 3.52
CA ASN A 308 10.03 2.88 3.31
C ASN A 308 8.58 3.38 3.30
N SER A 309 8.26 4.32 4.20
CA SER A 309 6.92 4.87 4.37
C SER A 309 6.95 6.39 4.48
N ASP A 310 5.93 7.04 3.93
CA ASP A 310 5.68 8.46 4.13
C ASP A 310 4.75 8.68 5.34
N ASP A 311 3.87 7.71 5.66
CA ASP A 311 2.83 7.82 6.67
C ASP A 311 3.20 7.12 7.97
N TYR A 312 2.71 7.66 9.09
CA TYR A 312 2.93 7.15 10.44
C TYR A 312 2.18 5.84 10.74
N TRP A 313 1.04 5.57 10.10
CA TRP A 313 0.24 4.38 10.41
C TRP A 313 1.01 3.07 10.23
N VAL A 314 1.93 3.02 9.26
CA VAL A 314 2.81 1.85 9.05
C VAL A 314 3.71 1.64 10.26
N TYR A 315 4.26 2.72 10.84
CA TYR A 315 5.03 2.64 12.08
C TYR A 315 4.17 2.15 13.25
N GLU A 316 2.98 2.72 13.43
CA GLU A 316 2.05 2.33 14.50
C GLU A 316 1.71 0.83 14.42
N ARG A 317 1.51 0.32 13.20
CA ARG A 317 1.23 -1.09 12.96
C ARG A 317 2.42 -1.98 13.28
N LEU A 318 3.57 -1.67 12.70
CA LEU A 318 4.80 -2.43 12.92
C LEU A 318 5.28 -2.38 14.39
N LYS A 319 5.10 -1.23 15.07
CA LYS A 319 5.51 -1.06 16.46
C LYS A 319 4.87 -2.07 17.41
N ARG A 320 3.67 -2.51 17.09
CA ARG A 320 2.88 -3.41 17.93
C ARG A 320 3.59 -4.73 18.25
N PHE A 321 4.32 -5.29 17.28
CA PHE A 321 5.02 -6.56 17.43
C PHE A 321 6.53 -6.45 17.21
N ALA A 322 7.06 -5.24 17.16
CA ALA A 322 8.48 -5.01 16.87
C ALA A 322 9.37 -5.36 18.05
N THR A 323 10.33 -6.27 17.82
CA THR A 323 11.40 -6.60 18.76
C THR A 323 12.79 -6.24 18.21
N ARG A 324 12.94 -6.26 16.87
CA ARG A 324 14.21 -6.02 16.14
C ARG A 324 14.14 -4.88 15.14
N MET A 325 13.04 -4.11 15.16
CA MET A 325 12.85 -2.97 14.29
C MET A 325 13.75 -1.81 14.73
N GLU A 326 14.42 -1.20 13.78
CA GLU A 326 15.08 0.10 13.93
C GLU A 326 14.40 1.11 13.02
N VAL A 327 14.04 2.26 13.57
CA VAL A 327 13.38 3.34 12.83
C VAL A 327 14.41 4.40 12.49
N ILE A 328 14.45 4.79 11.22
CA ILE A 328 15.28 5.87 10.72
C ILE A 328 14.35 6.97 10.24
N GLN A 329 14.35 8.09 10.98
CA GLN A 329 13.57 9.26 10.62
C GLN A 329 14.37 10.12 9.65
N ILE A 330 13.76 10.48 8.53
CA ILE A 330 14.35 11.39 7.54
C ILE A 330 13.57 12.70 7.57
N PHE A 331 14.23 13.76 7.98
CA PHE A 331 13.65 15.10 8.07
C PHE A 331 13.97 15.95 6.84
N ASP A 332 13.35 17.12 6.75
CA ASP A 332 13.75 18.16 5.80
C ASP A 332 15.20 18.61 6.05
N LEU A 333 15.86 19.13 5.02
CA LEU A 333 17.24 19.59 5.12
C LEU A 333 17.38 20.78 6.07
N PRO A 334 18.35 20.79 6.96
CA PRO A 334 18.69 21.98 7.72
C PRO A 334 19.20 23.09 6.79
N LYS A 335 19.10 24.35 7.24
CA LYS A 335 19.35 25.56 6.46
C LYS A 335 20.63 25.51 5.62
N GLY A 336 21.76 25.15 6.22
CA GLY A 336 23.05 25.13 5.52
C GLY A 336 23.07 24.15 4.33
N HIS A 337 22.56 22.91 4.55
CA HIS A 337 22.48 21.90 3.50
C HIS A 337 21.42 22.24 2.44
N ALA A 338 20.31 22.84 2.84
CA ALA A 338 19.25 23.26 1.92
C ALA A 338 19.72 24.37 0.96
N ILE A 339 20.43 25.39 1.49
CA ILE A 339 20.99 26.47 0.67
C ILE A 339 22.08 25.92 -0.26
N ALA A 340 22.96 25.03 0.23
CA ALA A 340 23.99 24.41 -0.60
C ALA A 340 23.37 23.54 -1.71
N ALA A 341 22.32 22.78 -1.41
CA ALA A 341 21.59 21.98 -2.38
C ALA A 341 20.91 22.88 -3.45
N LEU A 342 20.28 23.97 -3.02
CA LEU A 342 19.62 24.91 -3.91
C LEU A 342 20.63 25.58 -4.84
N ASP A 343 21.80 26.00 -4.30
CA ASP A 343 22.88 26.59 -5.09
C ASP A 343 23.43 25.60 -6.12
N ALA A 344 23.67 24.35 -5.74
CA ALA A 344 24.12 23.29 -6.64
C ALA A 344 23.10 23.01 -7.76
N TYR A 345 21.82 22.89 -7.41
CA TYR A 345 20.76 22.72 -8.42
C TYR A 345 20.65 23.94 -9.35
N ARG A 346 20.78 25.16 -8.80
CA ARG A 346 20.73 26.39 -9.61
C ARG A 346 21.89 26.49 -10.57
N ALA A 347 23.10 26.11 -10.13
CA ALA A 347 24.28 26.04 -10.98
C ALA A 347 24.09 25.13 -12.20
N LYS A 348 23.38 24.01 -12.03
CA LYS A 348 23.07 23.08 -13.12
C LYS A 348 22.07 23.65 -14.12
N TYR A 349 20.97 24.23 -13.64
CA TYR A 349 19.88 24.65 -14.51
C TYR A 349 20.08 26.05 -15.13
N PHE A 350 20.80 26.93 -14.44
CA PHE A 350 21.06 28.31 -14.86
C PHE A 350 22.51 28.72 -14.57
N PRO A 351 23.48 28.12 -15.28
CA PRO A 351 24.91 28.35 -15.01
C PRO A 351 25.35 29.80 -15.25
N GLU A 352 24.66 30.52 -16.13
CA GLU A 352 25.00 31.92 -16.50
C GLU A 352 24.40 32.96 -15.57
N GLN A 353 23.46 32.60 -14.67
CA GLN A 353 22.82 33.52 -13.76
C GLN A 353 23.66 33.75 -12.51
N GLU A 354 23.78 35.02 -12.12
CA GLU A 354 24.40 35.38 -10.84
C GLU A 354 23.56 34.82 -9.68
N ARG A 355 24.22 34.15 -8.74
CA ARG A 355 23.60 33.50 -7.60
C ARG A 355 23.71 34.43 -6.39
N ASP A 356 22.60 35.11 -6.07
CA ASP A 356 22.53 35.99 -4.92
C ASP A 356 22.26 35.17 -3.65
N PRO A 357 23.19 35.16 -2.66
CA PRO A 357 23.01 34.42 -1.41
C PRO A 357 21.78 34.86 -0.60
N GLU A 358 21.38 36.14 -0.74
CA GLU A 358 20.20 36.64 -0.02
C GLU A 358 18.90 36.08 -0.61
N ILE A 359 18.82 35.92 -1.91
CA ILE A 359 17.69 35.28 -2.56
C ILE A 359 17.59 33.80 -2.14
N LEU A 360 18.73 33.08 -2.04
CA LEU A 360 18.74 31.69 -1.59
C LEU A 360 18.25 31.54 -0.15
N LYS A 361 18.59 32.49 0.72
CA LYS A 361 18.08 32.52 2.10
C LYS A 361 16.58 32.80 2.14
N GLN A 362 16.09 33.77 1.37
CA GLN A 362 14.66 34.08 1.27
C GLN A 362 13.86 32.88 0.75
N VAL A 363 14.39 32.15 -0.23
CA VAL A 363 13.78 30.90 -0.70
C VAL A 363 13.64 29.90 0.44
N TYR A 364 14.71 29.70 1.22
CA TYR A 364 14.66 28.81 2.37
C TYR A 364 13.64 29.26 3.43
N GLU A 365 13.54 30.55 3.70
CA GLU A 365 12.56 31.11 4.63
C GLU A 365 11.12 30.89 4.19
N LEU A 366 10.85 30.89 2.87
CA LEU A 366 9.53 30.73 2.31
C LEU A 366 9.07 29.25 2.18
N VAL A 367 10.00 28.34 1.81
CA VAL A 367 9.63 26.94 1.48
C VAL A 367 10.33 25.89 2.37
N GLY A 368 11.29 26.31 3.20
CA GLY A 368 12.03 25.38 4.06
C GLY A 368 13.02 24.49 3.32
N GLY A 369 13.38 23.37 3.95
CA GLY A 369 14.42 22.44 3.48
C GLY A 369 13.94 21.23 2.70
N ARG A 370 12.67 21.20 2.23
CA ARG A 370 12.13 20.05 1.50
C ARG A 370 12.71 19.94 0.10
N LEU A 371 13.40 18.83 -0.18
CA LEU A 371 14.13 18.64 -1.45
C LEU A 371 13.24 18.80 -2.70
N ASN A 372 12.02 18.31 -2.66
CA ASN A 372 11.08 18.46 -3.77
C ASN A 372 10.77 19.92 -4.07
N PHE A 373 10.54 20.73 -3.05
CA PHE A 373 10.29 22.18 -3.22
C PHE A 373 11.54 22.89 -3.71
N LEU A 374 12.70 22.63 -3.13
CA LEU A 374 13.97 23.20 -3.54
C LEU A 374 14.28 22.88 -5.02
N SER A 375 14.07 21.64 -5.45
CA SER A 375 14.25 21.23 -6.84
C SER A 375 13.29 21.96 -7.80
N ARG A 376 12.04 22.18 -7.41
CA ARG A 376 11.05 22.94 -8.21
C ARG A 376 11.44 24.40 -8.33
N VAL A 377 11.86 25.01 -7.22
CA VAL A 377 12.30 26.41 -7.20
C VAL A 377 13.56 26.60 -8.04
N ALA A 378 14.54 25.70 -7.93
CA ALA A 378 15.78 25.77 -8.68
C ALA A 378 15.58 25.70 -10.21
N LYS A 379 14.55 25.01 -10.67
CA LYS A 379 14.19 24.88 -12.10
C LYS A 379 13.41 26.07 -12.64
N SER A 380 12.92 26.94 -11.79
CA SER A 380 12.16 28.13 -12.23
C SER A 380 13.09 29.28 -12.60
N SER A 381 12.69 30.08 -13.58
CA SER A 381 13.40 31.33 -13.92
C SER A 381 13.33 32.36 -12.78
N ASP A 382 12.20 32.45 -12.10
CA ASP A 382 11.96 33.32 -10.95
C ASP A 382 11.71 32.42 -9.71
N MET A 383 12.69 32.39 -8.81
CA MET A 383 12.64 31.57 -7.61
C MET A 383 11.60 32.06 -6.60
N LEU A 384 11.50 33.37 -6.39
CA LEU A 384 10.60 33.93 -5.37
C LEU A 384 9.14 33.76 -5.80
N ASN A 385 8.83 34.00 -7.05
CA ASN A 385 7.49 33.76 -7.58
C ASN A 385 7.10 32.27 -7.47
N MET A 386 8.04 31.35 -7.72
CA MET A 386 7.79 29.92 -7.54
C MET A 386 7.53 29.57 -6.06
N CYS A 387 8.23 30.19 -5.12
CA CYS A 387 7.96 30.02 -3.69
C CYS A 387 6.53 30.46 -3.32
N HIS A 388 6.09 31.60 -3.82
CA HIS A 388 4.72 32.07 -3.61
C HIS A 388 3.69 31.12 -4.24
N GLN A 389 3.97 30.58 -5.43
CA GLN A 389 3.10 29.59 -6.05
C GLN A 389 3.02 28.28 -5.22
N ILE A 390 4.13 27.83 -4.63
CA ILE A 390 4.15 26.66 -3.74
C ILE A 390 3.31 26.94 -2.50
N ASN A 391 3.52 28.05 -1.80
CA ASN A 391 2.74 28.43 -0.62
C ASN A 391 1.24 28.51 -0.95
N GLN A 392 0.88 29.13 -2.08
CA GLN A 392 -0.51 29.21 -2.52
C GLN A 392 -1.10 27.85 -2.89
N ALA A 393 -0.31 26.95 -3.45
CA ALA A 393 -0.76 25.60 -3.78
C ALA A 393 -1.05 24.78 -2.50
N GLU A 394 -0.19 24.86 -1.51
CA GLU A 394 -0.39 24.19 -0.21
C GLU A 394 -1.59 24.78 0.55
N LYS A 395 -1.76 26.11 0.56
CA LYS A 395 -2.95 26.76 1.13
C LYS A 395 -4.22 26.30 0.42
N THR A 396 -4.20 26.25 -0.91
CA THR A 396 -5.34 25.80 -1.71
C THR A 396 -5.65 24.32 -1.44
N TRP A 397 -4.61 23.49 -1.32
CA TRP A 397 -4.76 22.07 -0.99
C TRP A 397 -5.44 21.89 0.36
N PHE A 398 -4.96 22.59 1.40
CA PHE A 398 -5.56 22.53 2.72
C PHE A 398 -7.02 22.99 2.72
N LEU A 399 -7.33 24.10 2.08
CA LEU A 399 -8.71 24.62 1.99
C LEU A 399 -9.64 23.71 1.18
N ASN A 400 -9.13 23.00 0.16
CA ASN A 400 -9.93 22.04 -0.60
C ASN A 400 -10.28 20.79 0.20
N GLN A 401 -9.37 20.33 1.07
CA GLN A 401 -9.58 19.15 1.89
C GLN A 401 -10.33 19.48 3.20
N CYS A 402 -9.97 20.58 3.83
CA CYS A 402 -10.39 20.95 5.18
C CYS A 402 -11.06 22.32 5.28
N GLY A 403 -11.53 22.90 4.17
CA GLY A 403 -12.28 24.16 4.21
C GLY A 403 -13.61 23.98 4.92
N ILE A 404 -13.91 24.89 5.87
CA ILE A 404 -15.18 24.91 6.57
C ILE A 404 -16.30 25.23 5.58
N LEU A 405 -17.31 24.39 5.54
CA LEU A 405 -18.46 24.55 4.65
C LEU A 405 -19.42 25.62 5.19
N GLY A 406 -20.21 26.23 4.29
CA GLY A 406 -21.14 27.31 4.65
C GLY A 406 -22.25 26.88 5.63
N GLU A 407 -22.96 27.86 6.17
CA GLU A 407 -23.99 27.65 7.21
C GLU A 407 -25.23 26.90 6.69
N ASP A 408 -25.54 27.02 5.40
CA ASP A 408 -26.72 26.45 4.75
C ASP A 408 -26.49 25.01 4.24
N MET A 409 -25.56 24.26 4.87
CA MET A 409 -25.24 22.90 4.44
C MET A 409 -26.19 21.89 5.04
N ASP A 410 -26.58 20.93 4.22
CA ASP A 410 -27.49 19.84 4.59
C ASP A 410 -26.82 18.82 5.52
N ASP A 411 -27.61 18.06 6.28
CA ASP A 411 -27.14 17.01 7.20
C ASP A 411 -26.24 15.96 6.50
N ASP A 412 -26.42 15.76 5.20
CA ASP A 412 -25.65 14.79 4.39
C ASP A 412 -24.14 15.09 4.32
N VAL A 413 -23.72 16.33 4.59
CA VAL A 413 -22.31 16.75 4.58
C VAL A 413 -21.72 16.96 5.97
N MET A 414 -22.45 16.54 7.01
CA MET A 414 -22.03 16.72 8.39
C MET A 414 -20.68 16.07 8.70
N ASP A 415 -20.38 14.90 8.15
CA ASP A 415 -19.10 14.23 8.39
C ASP A 415 -17.94 14.98 7.75
N GLN A 416 -18.14 15.59 6.57
CA GLN A 416 -17.14 16.45 5.95
C GLN A 416 -16.93 17.75 6.77
N GLN A 417 -17.99 18.30 7.34
CA GLN A 417 -17.90 19.46 8.22
C GLN A 417 -17.11 19.16 9.50
N LYS A 418 -17.34 17.99 10.11
CA LYS A 418 -16.57 17.51 11.25
C LYS A 418 -15.09 17.32 10.92
N TYR A 419 -14.83 16.74 9.75
CA TYR A 419 -13.47 16.59 9.24
C TYR A 419 -12.78 17.93 9.07
N ALA A 420 -13.41 18.87 8.37
CA ALA A 420 -12.86 20.19 8.14
C ALA A 420 -12.61 20.98 9.44
N SER A 421 -13.60 21.03 10.34
CA SER A 421 -13.48 21.76 11.61
C SER A 421 -12.41 21.18 12.54
N ALA A 422 -12.26 19.85 12.60
CA ALA A 422 -11.23 19.20 13.41
C ALA A 422 -9.82 19.55 12.93
N ALA A 423 -9.60 19.62 11.60
CA ALA A 423 -8.33 20.06 11.03
C ALA A 423 -8.03 21.53 11.35
N MET A 424 -9.02 22.41 11.23
CA MET A 424 -8.88 23.84 11.55
C MET A 424 -8.56 24.09 13.02
N VAL A 425 -9.20 23.35 13.94
CA VAL A 425 -8.89 23.42 15.38
C VAL A 425 -7.44 23.02 15.66
N LEU A 426 -6.96 21.95 15.01
CA LEU A 426 -5.57 21.53 15.18
C LEU A 426 -4.58 22.52 14.56
N ALA A 427 -4.89 23.07 13.38
CA ALA A 427 -4.09 24.11 12.74
C ALA A 427 -3.97 25.35 13.63
N ARG A 428 -5.09 25.84 14.19
CA ARG A 428 -5.12 26.95 15.18
C ARG A 428 -4.23 26.65 16.38
N ALA A 429 -4.34 25.45 16.96
CA ALA A 429 -3.52 25.07 18.12
C ALA A 429 -2.02 25.03 17.82
N LEU A 430 -1.62 24.66 16.57
CA LEU A 430 -0.22 24.73 16.14
C LEU A 430 0.26 26.17 15.98
N VAL A 431 -0.58 27.04 15.40
CA VAL A 431 -0.26 28.49 15.25
C VAL A 431 -0.09 29.14 16.62
N GLU A 432 -1.06 28.95 17.55
CA GLU A 432 -0.96 29.44 18.93
C GLU A 432 0.30 28.90 19.66
N LYS A 433 0.64 27.65 19.42
CA LYS A 433 1.86 27.07 20.00
C LYS A 433 3.10 27.74 19.45
N GLN A 434 3.15 28.03 18.15
CA GLN A 434 4.27 28.72 17.53
C GLN A 434 4.46 30.14 18.09
N GLU A 435 3.38 30.87 18.34
CA GLU A 435 3.43 32.19 18.98
C GLU A 435 3.99 32.16 20.42
N LYS A 436 3.77 31.05 21.13
CA LYS A 436 4.26 30.81 22.49
C LYS A 436 5.70 30.27 22.53
N MET A 437 6.31 29.94 21.36
CA MET A 437 7.70 29.48 21.29
C MET A 437 8.66 30.67 21.38
N ASP A 438 9.74 30.52 22.16
CA ASP A 438 10.79 31.52 22.30
C ASP A 438 11.48 31.84 20.95
N SER A 439 11.58 30.85 20.07
CA SER A 439 12.10 31.00 18.71
C SER A 439 11.49 29.96 17.79
N SER A 440 10.91 30.39 16.68
CA SER A 440 10.42 29.52 15.57
C SER A 440 11.48 29.35 14.47
N TYR A 441 12.60 30.03 14.58
CA TYR A 441 13.69 30.04 13.62
C TYR A 441 15.03 30.16 14.33
N HIS A 442 15.97 29.30 13.95
CA HIS A 442 17.34 29.34 14.47
C HIS A 442 18.30 29.58 13.31
N ASP A 443 19.33 30.42 13.52
CA ASP A 443 20.21 30.84 12.42
C ASP A 443 20.99 29.68 11.79
N ASP A 444 21.35 28.67 12.58
CA ASP A 444 22.14 27.53 12.12
C ASP A 444 21.28 26.38 11.58
N THR A 445 20.17 26.04 12.26
CA THR A 445 19.32 24.89 11.92
C THR A 445 18.15 25.25 11.03
N GLY A 446 17.73 26.54 11.03
CA GLY A 446 16.62 27.05 10.24
C GLY A 446 15.27 26.95 10.96
N HIS A 447 14.19 26.57 10.24
CA HIS A 447 12.84 26.50 10.78
C HIS A 447 12.67 25.45 11.85
N ILE A 448 12.02 25.82 12.95
CA ILE A 448 11.56 24.92 14.01
C ILE A 448 10.03 24.95 13.98
N LEU A 449 9.42 23.92 13.38
CA LEU A 449 7.97 23.80 13.34
C LEU A 449 7.42 23.43 14.73
N PRO A 450 6.27 24.01 15.14
CA PRO A 450 5.59 23.66 16.39
C PRO A 450 5.14 22.22 16.35
N GLN A 451 5.33 21.49 17.44
CA GLN A 451 4.98 20.07 17.55
C GLN A 451 4.09 19.85 18.78
N ILE A 452 3.03 19.07 18.62
CA ILE A 452 2.10 18.70 19.68
C ILE A 452 2.12 17.18 19.83
N PRO A 453 2.23 16.62 21.06
CA PRO A 453 2.10 15.16 21.24
C PRO A 453 0.79 14.62 20.67
N LEU A 454 0.83 13.49 20.00
CA LEU A 454 -0.33 12.88 19.32
C LEU A 454 -1.54 12.72 20.23
N TYR A 455 -1.34 12.33 21.49
CA TYR A 455 -2.45 12.17 22.45
C TYR A 455 -3.12 13.51 22.78
N ILE A 456 -2.36 14.62 22.81
CA ILE A 456 -2.90 15.96 23.00
C ILE A 456 -3.60 16.44 21.72
N ALA A 457 -3.00 16.21 20.55
CA ALA A 457 -3.62 16.54 19.27
C ALA A 457 -4.99 15.87 19.12
N ARG A 458 -5.09 14.58 19.46
CA ARG A 458 -6.35 13.83 19.50
C ARG A 458 -7.39 14.42 20.45
N GLN A 459 -6.97 15.00 21.58
CA GLN A 459 -7.87 15.68 22.53
C GLN A 459 -8.35 17.03 21.98
N ILE A 460 -7.45 17.80 21.36
CA ILE A 460 -7.75 19.12 20.77
C ILE A 460 -8.75 18.99 19.64
N MET A 461 -8.55 18.02 18.76
CA MET A 461 -9.35 17.82 17.54
C MET A 461 -10.78 17.36 17.82
N THR A 462 -11.10 16.86 19.00
CA THR A 462 -12.39 16.20 19.34
C THR A 462 -12.72 14.94 18.54
N ARG A 463 -12.05 14.72 17.40
CA ARG A 463 -12.21 13.58 16.47
C ARG A 463 -10.86 12.90 16.25
N ALA A 464 -10.53 11.98 17.15
CA ALA A 464 -9.22 11.30 17.17
C ALA A 464 -8.96 10.39 15.95
N ASP A 465 -10.01 9.96 15.28
CA ASP A 465 -10.01 9.08 14.12
C ASP A 465 -9.49 9.74 12.84
N PHE A 466 -9.65 11.06 12.69
CA PHE A 466 -9.27 11.77 11.46
C PHE A 466 -7.76 12.01 11.30
N ILE A 467 -6.96 11.89 12.36
CA ILE A 467 -5.54 12.27 12.34
C ILE A 467 -4.72 11.47 11.32
N GLN A 468 -5.06 10.19 11.11
CA GLN A 468 -4.38 9.35 10.13
C GLN A 468 -4.69 9.77 8.69
N SER A 469 -5.93 10.22 8.44
CA SER A 469 -6.30 10.74 7.12
C SER A 469 -5.56 12.02 6.79
N TYR A 470 -5.38 12.91 7.77
CA TYR A 470 -4.60 14.14 7.57
C TYR A 470 -3.11 13.89 7.34
N ASP A 471 -2.54 12.85 7.98
CA ASP A 471 -1.17 12.40 7.72
C ASP A 471 -1.05 11.86 6.29
N HIS A 472 -2.02 11.05 5.86
CA HIS A 472 -2.09 10.52 4.49
C HIS A 472 -2.26 11.62 3.43
N ASP A 473 -3.06 12.66 3.73
CA ASP A 473 -3.28 13.81 2.84
C ASP A 473 -2.11 14.82 2.85
N ASN A 474 -1.06 14.57 3.64
CA ASN A 474 0.12 15.43 3.83
C ASN A 474 -0.25 16.84 4.32
N ILE A 475 -1.22 16.95 5.23
CA ILE A 475 -1.62 18.19 5.91
C ILE A 475 -0.89 18.32 7.24
N PHE A 476 -1.02 17.30 8.06
CA PHE A 476 -0.24 17.14 9.29
C PHE A 476 0.62 15.90 9.17
N THR A 477 1.80 15.94 9.75
CA THR A 477 2.70 14.79 9.79
C THR A 477 2.89 14.33 11.23
N ILE A 478 3.04 13.03 11.41
CA ILE A 478 3.30 12.41 12.71
C ILE A 478 4.67 11.76 12.64
N ASP A 479 5.58 12.21 13.49
CA ASP A 479 6.92 11.64 13.52
C ASP A 479 6.99 10.30 14.29
N SER A 480 8.13 9.62 14.23
CA SER A 480 8.35 8.34 14.94
C SER A 480 8.31 8.46 16.46
N THR A 481 8.34 9.67 17.03
CA THR A 481 8.20 9.97 18.46
C THR A 481 6.75 10.31 18.84
N ALA A 482 5.81 10.16 17.90
CA ALA A 482 4.40 10.51 18.06
C ALA A 482 4.17 12.00 18.34
N MET A 483 4.92 12.87 17.66
CA MET A 483 4.69 14.31 17.66
C MET A 483 4.01 14.72 16.34
N VAL A 484 2.96 15.52 16.45
CA VAL A 484 2.18 16.05 15.31
C VAL A 484 2.61 17.47 15.01
N ARG A 485 2.85 17.77 13.74
CA ARG A 485 3.19 19.11 13.24
C ARG A 485 2.59 19.34 11.85
N ALA A 486 2.67 20.55 11.34
CA ALA A 486 2.38 20.80 9.92
C ALA A 486 3.33 19.97 9.04
N ASP A 487 2.83 19.45 7.91
CA ASP A 487 3.63 18.62 7.01
C ASP A 487 4.90 19.36 6.54
N SER A 488 4.77 20.63 6.20
CA SER A 488 5.86 21.43 5.64
C SER A 488 5.83 22.87 6.12
N VAL A 489 6.91 23.64 5.83
CA VAL A 489 6.95 25.08 6.09
C VAL A 489 5.86 25.83 5.30
N PRO A 490 5.64 25.58 4.00
CA PRO A 490 4.51 26.14 3.26
C PRO A 490 3.13 25.83 3.87
N MET A 491 2.92 24.61 4.36
CA MET A 491 1.68 24.23 5.04
C MET A 491 1.49 25.01 6.34
N MET A 492 2.56 25.17 7.14
CA MET A 492 2.51 25.99 8.35
C MET A 492 2.23 27.48 8.05
N ASN A 493 2.79 28.00 6.95
CA ASN A 493 2.50 29.35 6.50
C ASN A 493 1.02 29.48 6.09
N ALA A 494 0.47 28.48 5.41
CA ALA A 494 -0.96 28.43 5.09
C ALA A 494 -1.83 28.46 6.35
N PHE A 495 -1.49 27.71 7.39
CA PHE A 495 -2.22 27.73 8.67
C PHE A 495 -2.20 29.13 9.30
N LYS A 496 -1.04 29.81 9.31
CA LYS A 496 -0.92 31.18 9.82
C LYS A 496 -1.79 32.18 9.05
N GLU A 497 -1.74 32.12 7.73
CA GLU A 497 -2.52 33.02 6.89
C GLU A 497 -4.02 32.84 7.09
N ILE A 498 -4.48 31.59 7.23
CA ILE A 498 -5.91 31.28 7.44
C ILE A 498 -6.35 31.68 8.84
N CYS A 499 -5.57 31.36 9.86
CA CYS A 499 -5.90 31.75 11.25
C CYS A 499 -5.82 33.26 11.48
N ALA A 500 -5.05 34.00 10.67
CA ALA A 500 -4.96 35.47 10.75
C ALA A 500 -6.11 36.19 10.01
N GLU A 501 -6.98 35.48 9.28
CA GLU A 501 -8.12 36.09 8.60
C GLU A 501 -9.12 36.65 9.63
N GLU A 502 -9.60 37.87 9.39
CA GLU A 502 -10.55 38.56 10.27
C GLU A 502 -11.85 37.76 10.39
N GLY A 503 -12.25 37.40 11.63
CA GLY A 503 -13.46 36.62 11.91
C GLY A 503 -13.29 35.09 11.83
N PHE A 504 -12.06 34.59 11.66
CA PHE A 504 -11.80 33.16 11.60
C PHE A 504 -12.21 32.42 12.88
N ASP A 505 -11.85 32.95 14.04
CA ASP A 505 -12.14 32.31 15.33
C ASP A 505 -13.64 32.25 15.60
N GLU A 506 -14.37 33.37 15.40
CA GLU A 506 -15.81 33.39 15.58
C GLU A 506 -16.52 32.42 14.63
N TYR A 507 -16.05 32.33 13.38
CA TYR A 507 -16.64 31.43 12.39
C TYR A 507 -16.38 29.95 12.73
N LEU A 508 -15.17 29.62 13.19
CA LEU A 508 -14.81 28.28 13.62
C LEU A 508 -15.62 27.87 14.86
N GLU A 509 -15.72 28.73 15.89
CA GLU A 509 -16.48 28.45 17.10
C GLU A 509 -17.96 28.28 16.82
N ALA A 510 -18.56 29.15 16.00
CA ALA A 510 -19.97 29.01 15.59
C ALA A 510 -20.22 27.68 14.85
N THR A 511 -19.24 27.22 14.07
CA THR A 511 -19.31 25.93 13.37
C THR A 511 -19.25 24.76 14.35
N LEU A 512 -18.34 24.80 15.33
CA LEU A 512 -18.22 23.77 16.36
C LEU A 512 -19.47 23.70 17.24
N ASP A 513 -20.06 24.84 17.62
CA ASP A 513 -21.30 24.91 18.38
C ASP A 513 -22.46 24.30 17.58
N ARG A 514 -22.57 24.61 16.31
CA ARG A 514 -23.58 24.00 15.42
C ARG A 514 -23.42 22.49 15.31
N ILE A 515 -22.22 21.97 15.12
CA ILE A 515 -21.94 20.53 15.08
C ILE A 515 -22.35 19.88 16.41
N SER A 516 -21.97 20.48 17.54
CA SER A 516 -22.31 20.00 18.86
C SER A 516 -23.82 20.00 19.10
N ALA A 517 -24.53 21.04 18.65
CA ALA A 517 -25.99 21.13 18.76
C ALA A 517 -26.68 20.00 17.96
N ILE A 518 -26.25 19.75 16.71
CA ILE A 518 -26.80 18.67 15.87
C ILE A 518 -26.49 17.30 16.46
N GLU A 519 -25.28 17.06 16.93
CA GLU A 519 -24.93 15.81 17.62
C GLU A 519 -25.75 15.59 18.91
N SER A 520 -26.04 16.65 19.65
CA SER A 520 -26.87 16.56 20.85
C SER A 520 -28.29 16.17 20.51
N ILE A 521 -28.86 16.70 19.41
CA ILE A 521 -30.20 16.32 18.92
C ILE A 521 -30.22 14.85 18.52
N ASN A 522 -29.18 14.36 17.84
CA ASN A 522 -29.09 12.95 17.48
C ASN A 522 -28.95 12.02 18.69
N ARG A 523 -28.25 12.44 19.73
CA ARG A 523 -28.19 11.70 21.01
C ARG A 523 -29.53 11.69 21.77
N THR A 524 -30.30 12.76 21.68
CA THR A 524 -31.63 12.84 22.30
C THR A 524 -32.70 12.08 21.52
N LYS A 525 -32.46 11.73 20.25
CA LYS A 525 -33.32 10.81 19.48
C LYS A 525 -33.25 9.36 19.98
N GLU A 526 -32.27 8.98 20.77
CA GLU A 526 -32.37 7.81 21.64
C GLU A 526 -33.31 8.15 22.82
N LEU A 527 -34.59 8.31 22.49
CA LEU A 527 -35.63 8.42 23.50
C LEU A 527 -35.53 7.17 24.38
N SER A 528 -35.03 7.35 25.59
CA SER A 528 -35.15 6.30 26.60
C SER A 528 -36.64 6.04 26.80
N PHE A 529 -37.02 4.79 26.97
CA PHE A 529 -38.42 4.45 27.27
C PHE A 529 -38.97 5.23 28.49
N LYS A 530 -38.11 5.82 29.33
CA LYS A 530 -38.48 6.70 30.46
C LYS A 530 -39.02 8.05 30.00
N ASP A 531 -38.59 8.59 28.87
CA ASP A 531 -39.00 9.93 28.40
C ASP A 531 -40.32 9.88 27.63
N LEU A 532 -40.85 8.69 27.35
CA LEU A 532 -42.14 8.45 26.70
C LEU A 532 -43.29 8.31 27.70
N TRP A 533 -43.04 8.42 29.02
CA TRP A 533 -44.07 8.35 30.03
C TRP A 533 -44.70 9.74 30.26
N ILE A 534 -45.84 9.97 29.64
CA ILE A 534 -46.73 11.05 30.03
C ILE A 534 -47.54 10.51 31.21
N GLU A 535 -47.22 10.97 32.41
CA GLU A 535 -48.05 10.75 33.59
C GLU A 535 -49.44 11.39 33.39
N GLN A 536 -50.38 10.63 32.86
CA GLN A 536 -51.78 10.98 33.02
C GLN A 536 -52.29 10.36 34.32
N LYS A 537 -52.69 11.23 35.27
CA LYS A 537 -53.32 10.84 36.52
C LYS A 537 -54.47 9.88 36.25
N GLY A 538 -54.30 8.60 36.58
CA GLY A 538 -55.39 7.68 36.81
C GLY A 538 -55.42 6.35 36.08
N GLU A 539 -54.76 6.16 34.96
CA GLU A 539 -54.67 4.83 34.32
C GLU A 539 -53.34 4.69 33.52
N GLN A 540 -52.52 3.79 33.99
CA GLN A 540 -51.25 3.43 33.33
C GLN A 540 -51.51 2.51 32.13
N ARG A 541 -51.95 3.04 31.00
CA ARG A 541 -52.02 2.33 29.72
C ARG A 541 -51.52 3.23 28.61
N GLY A 542 -50.22 3.16 28.34
CA GLY A 542 -49.62 3.82 27.20
C GLY A 542 -49.77 2.95 25.94
N LYS A 543 -50.40 3.50 24.92
CA LYS A 543 -50.45 2.93 23.59
C LYS A 543 -49.62 3.81 22.68
N TYR A 544 -48.52 3.24 22.12
CA TYR A 544 -47.68 3.94 21.18
C TYR A 544 -47.97 3.41 19.78
N VAL A 545 -48.08 4.33 18.83
CA VAL A 545 -48.30 4.03 17.43
C VAL A 545 -47.10 4.56 16.66
N PHE A 546 -46.28 3.67 16.12
CA PHE A 546 -45.17 4.02 15.24
C PHE A 546 -45.65 3.96 13.79
N VAL A 547 -45.50 5.06 13.07
CA VAL A 547 -45.80 5.12 11.64
C VAL A 547 -44.50 4.99 10.87
N ASN A 548 -44.38 3.92 10.09
CA ASN A 548 -43.20 3.68 9.29
C ASN A 548 -43.38 4.35 7.92
N PHE A 549 -42.38 5.12 7.48
CA PHE A 549 -42.36 5.79 6.19
C PHE A 549 -41.29 5.17 5.27
N ASP A 550 -41.55 5.14 3.96
CA ASP A 550 -40.54 4.77 2.96
C ASP A 550 -39.53 5.92 2.73
N SER A 551 -38.47 5.63 1.98
CA SER A 551 -37.46 6.62 1.59
C SER A 551 -38.01 7.79 0.75
N LYS A 552 -39.29 7.77 0.39
CA LYS A 552 -40.02 8.83 -0.32
C LYS A 552 -41.06 9.53 0.55
N GLY A 553 -41.05 9.28 1.87
CA GLY A 553 -41.95 9.91 2.83
C GLY A 553 -43.39 9.38 2.78
N ARG A 554 -43.65 8.20 2.21
CA ARG A 554 -44.98 7.57 2.18
C ARG A 554 -45.10 6.57 3.32
N GLU A 555 -46.26 6.58 3.98
CA GLU A 555 -46.60 5.65 5.04
C GLU A 555 -46.62 4.21 4.53
N ILE A 556 -45.77 3.34 5.12
CA ILE A 556 -45.68 1.92 4.74
C ILE A 556 -46.52 1.06 5.68
N GLY A 557 -46.73 1.50 6.90
CA GLY A 557 -47.49 0.79 7.92
C GLY A 557 -47.37 1.37 9.28
N THR A 558 -48.28 0.96 10.18
CA THR A 558 -48.32 1.32 11.56
C THR A 558 -48.04 0.14 12.47
N THR A 559 -47.14 0.31 13.44
CA THR A 559 -46.87 -0.68 14.48
C THR A 559 -47.39 -0.19 15.81
N GLU A 560 -48.28 -0.93 16.45
CA GLU A 560 -48.75 -0.63 17.79
C GLU A 560 -47.91 -1.37 18.84
N MET A 561 -47.33 -0.64 19.78
CA MET A 561 -46.67 -1.20 20.95
C MET A 561 -47.49 -0.91 22.19
N ARG A 562 -47.85 -1.94 22.94
CA ARG A 562 -48.51 -1.82 24.25
C ARG A 562 -47.49 -2.17 25.33
N VAL A 563 -47.17 -1.22 26.19
CA VAL A 563 -46.32 -1.45 27.35
C VAL A 563 -47.23 -1.78 28.54
N GLN A 564 -47.09 -2.98 29.08
CA GLN A 564 -47.72 -3.30 30.38
C GLN A 564 -46.76 -2.90 31.49
N PRO A 565 -47.24 -2.21 32.55
CA PRO A 565 -46.39 -1.95 33.69
C PRO A 565 -46.00 -3.28 34.37
N ASP A 566 -44.75 -3.36 34.80
CA ASP A 566 -44.28 -4.46 35.63
C ASP A 566 -45.13 -4.54 36.87
N LYS A 567 -45.62 -5.72 37.17
CA LYS A 567 -46.25 -5.97 38.47
C LYS A 567 -45.19 -5.79 39.54
N THR A 568 -45.33 -4.74 40.37
CA THR A 568 -44.61 -4.68 41.63
C THR A 568 -44.87 -5.96 42.39
N PRO A 569 -43.83 -6.64 42.94
CA PRO A 569 -44.08 -7.73 43.87
C PRO A 569 -44.91 -7.18 45.03
N GLU A 570 -46.07 -7.82 45.27
CA GLU A 570 -46.84 -7.60 46.51
C GLU A 570 -45.90 -8.01 47.65
N GLU A 571 -45.63 -7.06 48.55
CA GLU A 571 -45.07 -7.37 49.85
C GLU A 571 -46.10 -8.25 50.56
N ASP A 572 -45.78 -9.53 50.71
CA ASP A 572 -46.49 -10.43 51.63
C ASP A 572 -46.09 -10.06 53.05
N ASP A 573 -47.10 -9.64 53.82
CA ASP A 573 -47.07 -9.48 55.27
C ASP A 573 -46.90 -10.84 56.00
#